data_551f86e25453ebecf9354666d5560f02
#
_entry.id   551f86e25453ebecf9354666d5560f02
#
_cell.length_a   1.000
_cell.length_b   1.000
_cell.length_c   1.000
_cell.angle_alpha   90.00
_cell.angle_beta   90.00
_cell.angle_gamma   90.00
#
_symmetry.space_group_name_H-M   'P 1'
#
loop_
_entity.id
_entity.type
_entity.pdbx_description
1 polymer ?
#
loop_
_entity_poly.entity_id
_entity_poly.type
_entity_poly.pdbx_seq_one_letter_code
_entity_poly.pdbx_strand_id
1 'polypeptide(L)'
;MKIFVFTILIVYLLKIISPVEGFADTALDVYMNDFYSKSNKASQILKEIENSLKEGSRKKVCSRQREAAKLGLLANKSLIRAFEIEGANPPMQAIKASQQRWESILNEC
;
A
#
# COMPACT_ATOMS: atom_id res chain seq x y z
N MET A 1 15.70 19.51 -0.18
CA MET A 1 16.91 19.11 0.53
C MET A 1 16.69 18.73 1.98
N LYS A 2 15.87 19.46 2.74
CA LYS A 2 15.56 19.09 4.13
C LYS A 2 14.82 17.75 4.24
N ILE A 3 13.96 17.43 3.28
CA ILE A 3 13.25 16.16 3.24
C ILE A 3 14.21 14.98 3.02
N PHE A 4 15.26 15.18 2.24
CA PHE A 4 16.26 14.16 1.95
C PHE A 4 17.08 13.80 3.17
N VAL A 5 17.50 14.80 3.95
CA VAL A 5 18.26 14.61 5.19
C VAL A 5 17.40 13.90 6.24
N PHE A 6 16.11 14.26 6.30
CA PHE A 6 15.15 13.66 7.22
C PHE A 6 14.93 12.18 6.91
N THR A 7 14.79 11.84 5.63
CA THR A 7 14.62 10.46 5.18
C THR A 7 15.85 9.61 5.48
N ILE A 8 17.04 10.15 5.28
CA ILE A 8 18.29 9.49 5.59
C ILE A 8 18.43 9.26 7.11
N LEU A 9 18.03 10.23 7.93
CA LEU A 9 18.04 10.12 9.38
C LEU A 9 17.09 9.03 9.87
N ILE A 10 15.89 8.94 9.31
CA ILE A 10 14.89 7.91 9.64
C ILE A 10 15.42 6.53 9.26
N VAL A 11 16.00 6.39 8.09
CA VAL A 11 16.60 5.12 7.64
C VAL A 11 17.79 4.74 8.54
N TYR A 12 18.57 5.71 8.98
CA TYR A 12 19.69 5.50 9.89
C TYR A 12 19.22 5.05 11.28
N LEU A 13 18.19 5.70 11.80
CA LEU A 13 17.58 5.34 13.08
C LEU A 13 16.97 3.93 13.03
N LEU A 14 16.32 3.57 11.94
CA LEU A 14 15.76 2.24 11.71
C LEU A 14 16.86 1.16 11.68
N LYS A 15 18.01 1.46 11.11
CA LYS A 15 19.15 0.53 11.09
C LYS A 15 19.80 0.33 12.46
N ILE A 16 19.78 1.34 13.30
CA ILE A 16 20.35 1.25 14.66
C ILE A 16 19.43 0.42 15.57
N ILE A 17 18.12 0.48 15.35
CA ILE A 17 17.14 -0.23 16.16
C ILE A 17 16.96 -1.68 15.70
N SER A 18 17.10 -1.95 14.39
CA SER A 18 16.87 -3.25 13.76
C SER A 18 17.64 -4.45 14.33
N PRO A 19 18.91 -4.35 14.73
CA PRO A 19 19.66 -5.53 15.17
C PRO A 19 19.21 -6.11 16.51
N VAL A 20 18.36 -5.41 17.25
CA VAL A 20 18.04 -5.76 18.64
C VAL A 20 16.71 -6.55 18.74
N GLU A 21 15.87 -6.52 17.71
CA GLU A 21 14.50 -7.01 17.79
C GLU A 21 14.15 -8.10 16.76
N GLY A 22 14.92 -9.18 16.74
CA GLY A 22 14.94 -10.19 15.68
C GLY A 22 13.62 -10.69 15.10
N PHE A 23 12.62 -11.08 15.92
CA PHE A 23 11.40 -11.72 15.39
C PHE A 23 10.26 -10.77 15.03
N ALA A 24 10.06 -9.71 15.81
CA ALA A 24 9.02 -8.73 15.55
C ALA A 24 9.30 -7.95 14.28
N ASP A 25 10.58 -7.62 14.01
CA ASP A 25 11.01 -6.92 12.81
C ASP A 25 10.80 -7.72 11.54
N THR A 26 11.01 -9.04 11.59
CA THR A 26 10.82 -9.90 10.42
C THR A 26 9.35 -9.94 10.00
N ALA A 27 8.44 -10.10 10.95
CA ALA A 27 7.01 -10.10 10.66
C ALA A 27 6.53 -8.73 10.19
N LEU A 28 7.02 -7.65 10.82
CA LEU A 28 6.71 -6.28 10.42
C LEU A 28 7.18 -6.03 8.98
N ASP A 29 8.41 -6.42 8.65
CA ASP A 29 8.96 -6.26 7.31
C ASP A 29 8.14 -7.01 6.26
N VAL A 30 7.69 -8.22 6.56
CA VAL A 30 6.85 -9.01 5.66
C VAL A 30 5.56 -8.24 5.33
N TYR A 31 4.85 -7.73 6.34
CA TYR A 31 3.60 -7.02 6.12
C TYR A 31 3.81 -5.67 5.46
N MET A 32 4.85 -4.95 5.81
CA MET A 32 5.14 -3.65 5.17
C MET A 32 5.56 -3.84 3.71
N ASN A 33 6.37 -4.83 3.41
CA ASN A 33 6.76 -5.15 2.04
C ASN A 33 5.54 -5.57 1.21
N ASP A 34 4.66 -6.37 1.80
CA ASP A 34 3.41 -6.78 1.15
C ASP A 34 2.52 -5.58 0.86
N PHE A 35 2.37 -4.67 1.83
CA PHE A 35 1.63 -3.43 1.65
C PHE A 35 2.17 -2.61 0.49
N TYR A 36 3.48 -2.33 0.48
CA TYR A 36 4.11 -1.54 -0.57
C TYR A 36 4.02 -2.20 -1.94
N SER A 37 4.27 -3.50 -2.01
CA SER A 37 4.21 -4.26 -3.25
C SER A 37 2.82 -4.23 -3.85
N LYS A 38 1.79 -4.50 -3.06
CA LYS A 38 0.40 -4.50 -3.51
C LYS A 38 -0.08 -3.10 -3.87
N SER A 39 0.27 -2.09 -3.08
CA SER A 39 -0.09 -0.70 -3.35
C SER A 39 0.54 -0.20 -4.65
N ASN A 40 1.80 -0.50 -4.87
CA ASN A 40 2.50 -0.11 -6.09
C ASN A 40 1.91 -0.80 -7.31
N LYS A 41 1.59 -2.08 -7.20
CA LYS A 41 0.98 -2.84 -8.29
C LYS A 41 -0.42 -2.30 -8.61
N ALA A 42 -1.22 -2.00 -7.59
CA ALA A 42 -2.54 -1.40 -7.78
C ALA A 42 -2.43 -0.04 -8.50
N SER A 43 -1.50 0.81 -8.09
CA SER A 43 -1.27 2.11 -8.71
C SER A 43 -0.81 1.98 -10.16
N GLN A 44 0.05 1.00 -10.43
CA GLN A 44 0.52 0.73 -11.79
C GLN A 44 -0.64 0.30 -12.70
N ILE A 45 -1.52 -0.56 -12.20
CA ILE A 45 -2.71 -1.01 -12.94
C ILE A 45 -3.61 0.18 -13.25
N LEU A 46 -3.83 1.09 -12.31
CA LEU A 46 -4.64 2.28 -12.53
C LEU A 46 -4.03 3.20 -13.59
N LYS A 47 -2.70 3.32 -13.63
CA LYS A 47 -2.00 4.06 -14.69
C LYS A 47 -2.19 3.41 -16.05
N GLU A 48 -2.09 2.11 -16.14
CA GLU A 48 -2.33 1.36 -17.37
C GLU A 48 -3.75 1.56 -17.87
N ILE A 49 -4.74 1.54 -16.96
CA ILE A 49 -6.13 1.82 -17.29
C ILE A 49 -6.28 3.22 -17.85
N GLU A 50 -5.68 4.21 -17.20
CA GLU A 50 -5.72 5.61 -17.66
C GLU A 50 -5.15 5.73 -19.06
N ASN A 51 -4.03 5.10 -19.34
CA ASN A 51 -3.42 5.10 -20.67
C ASN A 51 -4.31 4.42 -21.71
N SER A 52 -4.91 3.28 -21.36
CA SER A 52 -5.84 2.57 -22.24
C SER A 52 -7.06 3.42 -22.59
N LEU A 53 -7.61 4.14 -21.63
CA LEU A 53 -8.75 5.03 -21.87
C LEU A 53 -8.37 6.21 -22.76
N LYS A 54 -7.16 6.76 -22.62
CA LYS A 54 -6.64 7.80 -23.49
C LYS A 54 -6.52 7.33 -24.95
N GLU A 55 -6.17 6.06 -25.14
CA GLU A 55 -6.08 5.44 -26.46
C GLU A 55 -7.45 5.00 -27.01
N GLY A 56 -8.52 5.21 -26.24
CA GLY A 56 -9.87 4.84 -26.62
C GLY A 56 -10.21 3.38 -26.42
N SER A 57 -9.34 2.60 -25.81
CA SER A 57 -9.58 1.19 -25.54
C SER A 57 -10.28 1.02 -24.20
N ARG A 58 -11.47 0.39 -24.23
CA ARG A 58 -12.21 0.07 -23.00
C ARG A 58 -12.23 -1.43 -22.69
N LYS A 59 -11.53 -2.21 -23.51
CA LYS A 59 -11.47 -3.65 -23.29
C LYS A 59 -10.73 -3.95 -21.98
N LYS A 60 -11.31 -4.81 -21.16
CA LYS A 60 -10.72 -5.29 -19.90
C LYS A 60 -10.52 -4.21 -18.83
N VAL A 61 -11.04 -2.99 -19.03
CA VAL A 61 -10.93 -1.93 -18.03
C VAL A 61 -11.56 -2.36 -16.71
N CYS A 62 -12.78 -2.89 -16.74
CA CYS A 62 -13.46 -3.37 -15.54
C CYS A 62 -12.70 -4.49 -14.83
N SER A 63 -12.18 -5.45 -15.58
CA SER A 63 -11.40 -6.55 -15.02
C SER A 63 -10.14 -6.04 -14.34
N ARG A 64 -9.41 -5.13 -14.98
CA ARG A 64 -8.19 -4.52 -14.44
C ARG A 64 -8.51 -3.64 -13.23
N GLN A 65 -9.60 -2.91 -13.29
CA GLN A 65 -10.06 -2.04 -12.21
C GLN A 65 -10.37 -2.85 -10.95
N ARG A 66 -11.05 -3.98 -11.10
CA ARG A 66 -11.32 -4.91 -10.00
C ARG A 66 -10.02 -5.48 -9.43
N GLU A 67 -9.09 -5.84 -10.28
CA GLU A 67 -7.78 -6.35 -9.86
C GLU A 67 -7.04 -5.31 -9.01
N ALA A 68 -6.99 -4.06 -9.47
CA ALA A 68 -6.37 -2.98 -8.71
C ALA A 68 -7.06 -2.76 -7.37
N ALA A 69 -8.39 -2.75 -7.34
CA ALA A 69 -9.17 -2.56 -6.12
C ALA A 69 -8.92 -3.68 -5.11
N LYS A 70 -8.90 -4.93 -5.55
CA LYS A 70 -8.59 -6.06 -4.68
C LYS A 70 -7.20 -5.97 -4.08
N LEU A 71 -6.21 -5.58 -4.88
CA LEU A 71 -4.85 -5.38 -4.40
C LEU A 71 -4.78 -4.24 -3.38
N GLY A 72 -5.46 -3.13 -3.64
CA GLY A 72 -5.53 -2.01 -2.71
C GLY A 72 -6.15 -2.39 -1.37
N LEU A 73 -7.24 -3.16 -1.39
CA LEU A 73 -7.89 -3.64 -0.17
C LEU A 73 -6.99 -4.61 0.60
N LEU A 74 -6.30 -5.52 -0.09
CA LEU A 74 -5.35 -6.42 0.54
C LEU A 74 -4.14 -5.69 1.12
N ALA A 75 -3.67 -4.65 0.43
CA ALA A 75 -2.59 -3.80 0.94
C ALA A 75 -2.99 -3.14 2.26
N ASN A 76 -4.21 -2.64 2.35
CA ASN A 76 -4.70 -2.03 3.59
C ASN A 76 -4.75 -3.04 4.75
N LYS A 77 -5.10 -4.28 4.48
CA LYS A 77 -5.08 -5.34 5.51
C LYS A 77 -3.67 -5.59 6.02
N SER A 78 -2.69 -5.64 5.13
CA SER A 78 -1.30 -5.82 5.52
C SER A 78 -0.79 -4.64 6.34
N LEU A 79 -1.20 -3.42 6.00
CA LEU A 79 -0.85 -2.22 6.77
C LEU A 79 -1.41 -2.30 8.20
N ILE A 80 -2.66 -2.70 8.36
CA ILE A 80 -3.27 -2.87 9.68
C ILE A 80 -2.50 -3.91 10.50
N ARG A 81 -2.13 -5.02 9.88
CA ARG A 81 -1.34 -6.07 10.55
C ARG A 81 0.02 -5.55 10.99
N ALA A 82 0.68 -4.74 10.18
CA ALA A 82 1.96 -4.15 10.54
C ALA A 82 1.84 -3.29 11.80
N PHE A 83 0.79 -2.46 11.89
CA PHE A 83 0.54 -1.66 13.08
C PHE A 83 0.24 -2.52 14.31
N GLU A 84 -0.52 -3.61 14.15
CA GLU A 84 -0.82 -4.54 15.25
C GLU A 84 0.46 -5.17 15.80
N ILE A 85 1.37 -5.57 14.92
CA ILE A 85 2.65 -6.17 15.32
C ILE A 85 3.49 -5.19 16.13
N GLU A 86 3.49 -3.93 15.74
CA GLU A 86 4.19 -2.87 16.48
C GLU A 86 3.51 -2.50 17.79
N GLY A 87 2.28 -2.94 18.02
CA GLY A 87 1.51 -2.51 19.16
C GLY A 87 1.04 -1.06 19.06
N ALA A 88 1.04 -0.50 17.86
CA ALA A 88 0.63 0.88 17.60
C ALA A 88 -0.80 0.92 17.05
N ASN A 89 -1.50 2.01 17.31
CA ASN A 89 -2.82 2.21 16.75
C ASN A 89 -2.71 2.60 15.28
N PRO A 90 -3.35 1.86 14.36
CA PRO A 90 -3.35 2.23 12.96
C PRO A 90 -4.15 3.53 12.73
N PRO A 91 -3.79 4.33 11.71
CA PRO A 91 -4.55 5.54 11.37
C PRO A 91 -5.86 5.16 10.68
N MET A 92 -6.83 4.74 11.45
CA MET A 92 -8.07 4.13 10.94
C MET A 92 -8.88 5.05 10.05
N GLN A 93 -8.87 6.36 10.27
CA GLN A 93 -9.58 7.30 9.40
C GLN A 93 -9.02 7.28 7.99
N ALA A 94 -7.70 7.32 7.86
CA ALA A 94 -7.03 7.26 6.56
C ALA A 94 -7.23 5.90 5.89
N ILE A 95 -7.16 4.82 6.66
CA ILE A 95 -7.35 3.46 6.16
C ILE A 95 -8.78 3.26 5.69
N LYS A 96 -9.77 3.72 6.44
CA LYS A 96 -11.18 3.65 6.05
C LYS A 96 -11.46 4.46 4.79
N ALA A 97 -10.89 5.66 4.68
CA ALA A 97 -11.03 6.46 3.48
C ALA A 97 -10.45 5.73 2.26
N SER A 98 -9.29 5.12 2.42
CA SER A 98 -8.68 4.30 1.38
C SER A 98 -9.53 3.09 1.01
N GLN A 99 -10.08 2.38 2.00
CA GLN A 99 -10.98 1.25 1.77
C GLN A 99 -12.21 1.65 0.99
N GLN A 100 -12.85 2.74 1.38
CA GLN A 100 -14.05 3.25 0.69
C GLN A 100 -13.73 3.59 -0.77
N ARG A 101 -12.57 4.18 -1.00
CA ARG A 101 -12.13 4.50 -2.36
C ARG A 101 -11.95 3.24 -3.21
N TRP A 102 -11.28 2.22 -2.68
CA TRP A 102 -11.09 0.97 -3.39
C TRP A 102 -12.40 0.22 -3.61
N GLU A 103 -13.27 0.21 -2.61
CA GLU A 103 -14.60 -0.40 -2.73
C GLU A 103 -15.44 0.31 -3.79
N SER A 104 -15.37 1.63 -3.85
CA SER A 104 -16.04 2.42 -4.88
C SER A 104 -15.54 2.03 -6.28
N ILE A 105 -14.22 1.92 -6.44
CA ILE A 105 -13.61 1.48 -7.70
C ILE A 105 -14.07 0.06 -8.07
N LEU A 106 -14.12 -0.83 -7.09
CA LEU A 106 -14.58 -2.21 -7.27
C LEU A 106 -16.03 -2.26 -7.74
N ASN A 107 -16.89 -1.39 -7.21
CA ASN A 107 -18.32 -1.38 -7.46
C ASN A 107 -18.72 -0.58 -8.70
N GLU A 108 -17.85 0.25 -9.23
CA GLU A 108 -18.12 1.01 -10.48
C GLU A 108 -18.24 0.14 -11.71
N CYS A 109 -17.83 -1.07 -11.62
CA CYS A 109 -18.00 -2.07 -12.65
C CYS A 109 -19.11 -3.05 -12.23
#